data_53949034f408248fe4a173ab74e380f8
#
_entry.id   53949034f408248fe4a173ab74e380f8
#
_cell.length_a   1.000
_cell.length_b   1.000
_cell.length_c   1.000
_cell.angle_alpha   90.00
_cell.angle_beta   90.00
_cell.angle_gamma   90.00
#
_symmetry.space_group_name_H-M   'P 1'
#
loop_
_entity.id
_entity.type
_entity.pdbx_description
1 polymer ?
#
loop_
_entity_poly.entity_id
_entity_poly.type
_entity_poly.pdbx_seq_one_letter_code
_entity_poly.pdbx_strand_id
1 'polypeptide(L)'
;MLGKTIDELVLGETAEFTKTITEADIILFAGVTGDLNPAHINEEYAKNTFFKTRIAHGILQAGFISAAIGMKLPGPGTIYMKQELNFRAPVHIGDTITARVEVSQIDEEKNRVVLKTTCSNQEGEIVLDGEALVSPPKKPKE
;
A
#
# COMPACT_ATOMS: atom_id res chain seq x y z
N MET A 1 -18.43 10.88 6.00
CA MET A 1 -17.25 11.61 5.45
C MET A 1 -16.96 11.08 4.06
N LEU A 2 -16.85 11.98 3.09
CA LEU A 2 -16.60 11.62 1.70
C LEU A 2 -15.21 12.11 1.30
N GLY A 3 -14.46 11.29 0.55
CA GLY A 3 -13.20 11.68 -0.04
C GLY A 3 -13.39 12.66 -1.21
N LYS A 4 -12.29 12.92 -1.91
CA LYS A 4 -12.33 13.82 -3.07
C LYS A 4 -13.03 13.16 -4.26
N THR A 5 -13.94 13.89 -4.87
CA THR A 5 -14.54 13.50 -6.14
C THR A 5 -13.55 13.78 -7.28
N ILE A 6 -13.81 13.22 -8.45
CA ILE A 6 -12.85 13.30 -9.57
C ILE A 6 -12.56 14.73 -10.01
N ASP A 7 -13.55 15.61 -9.92
CA ASP A 7 -13.38 17.04 -10.27
C ASP A 7 -12.54 17.81 -9.25
N GLU A 8 -12.34 17.26 -8.06
CA GLU A 8 -11.51 17.84 -7.01
C GLU A 8 -10.07 17.36 -7.03
N LEU A 9 -9.78 16.31 -7.83
CA LEU A 9 -8.44 15.75 -7.93
C LEU A 9 -7.60 16.50 -8.95
N VAL A 10 -6.28 16.59 -8.66
CA VAL A 10 -5.33 17.31 -9.51
C VAL A 10 -4.17 16.37 -9.85
N LEU A 11 -3.74 16.40 -11.12
CA LEU A 11 -2.56 15.64 -11.56
C LEU A 11 -1.35 16.05 -10.72
N GLY A 12 -0.60 15.06 -10.24
CA GLY A 12 0.56 15.25 -9.38
C GLY A 12 0.24 15.37 -7.91
N GLU A 13 -1.03 15.41 -7.52
CA GLU A 13 -1.43 15.41 -6.12
C GLU A 13 -0.98 14.13 -5.43
N THR A 14 -0.47 14.25 -4.20
CA THR A 14 0.10 13.10 -3.46
C THR A 14 -0.47 12.99 -2.06
N ALA A 15 -0.39 11.78 -1.50
CA ALA A 15 -0.64 11.52 -0.09
C ALA A 15 0.25 10.38 0.37
N GLU A 16 0.51 10.33 1.66
CA GLU A 16 1.38 9.33 2.26
C GLU A 16 0.75 8.73 3.51
N PHE A 17 1.09 7.46 3.76
CA PHE A 17 0.81 6.76 5.01
C PHE A 17 2.10 6.11 5.47
N THR A 18 2.52 6.37 6.70
CA THR A 18 3.78 5.86 7.25
C THR A 18 3.52 5.04 8.50
N LYS A 19 4.14 3.87 8.57
CA LYS A 19 4.03 2.99 9.72
C LYS A 19 5.29 2.15 9.90
N THR A 20 5.73 1.98 11.14
CA THR A 20 6.81 1.05 11.48
C THR A 20 6.24 -0.37 11.57
N ILE A 21 6.91 -1.32 10.93
CA ILE A 21 6.53 -2.74 10.95
C ILE A 21 6.88 -3.33 12.31
N THR A 22 5.88 -3.90 12.97
CA THR A 22 6.06 -4.58 14.25
C THR A 22 5.86 -6.08 14.06
N GLU A 23 6.31 -6.86 15.05
CA GLU A 23 6.05 -8.30 15.05
C GLU A 23 4.54 -8.58 15.07
N ALA A 24 3.79 -7.81 15.84
CA ALA A 24 2.32 -7.93 15.89
C ALA A 24 1.69 -7.79 14.51
N ASP A 25 2.19 -6.86 13.68
CA ASP A 25 1.68 -6.68 12.32
C ASP A 25 1.83 -7.94 11.48
N ILE A 26 3.00 -8.58 11.55
CA ILE A 26 3.29 -9.79 10.79
C ILE A 26 2.41 -10.96 11.27
N ILE A 27 2.28 -11.13 12.57
CA ILE A 27 1.47 -12.21 13.16
C ILE A 27 -0.01 -12.03 12.84
N LEU A 28 -0.52 -10.79 12.96
CA LEU A 28 -1.91 -10.48 12.61
C LEU A 28 -2.18 -10.73 11.12
N PHE A 29 -1.27 -10.28 10.26
CA PHE A 29 -1.42 -10.49 8.82
C PHE A 29 -1.42 -11.98 8.48
N ALA A 30 -0.47 -12.74 9.05
CA ALA A 30 -0.40 -14.19 8.87
C ALA A 30 -1.70 -14.88 9.31
N GLY A 31 -2.23 -14.45 10.45
CA GLY A 31 -3.47 -15.02 11.01
C GLY A 31 -4.71 -14.68 10.16
N VAL A 32 -4.79 -13.45 9.67
CA VAL A 32 -5.93 -12.97 8.87
C VAL A 32 -5.95 -13.61 7.48
N THR A 33 -4.78 -13.73 6.86
CA THR A 33 -4.68 -14.20 5.46
C THR A 33 -4.48 -15.71 5.34
N GLY A 34 -3.96 -16.35 6.39
CA GLY A 34 -3.54 -17.75 6.32
C GLY A 34 -2.14 -17.94 5.75
N ASP A 35 -1.42 -16.86 5.44
CA ASP A 35 -0.05 -16.93 4.92
C ASP A 35 0.94 -17.15 6.08
N LEU A 36 1.12 -18.39 6.46
CA LEU A 36 2.01 -18.81 7.54
C LEU A 36 3.39 -19.25 7.02
N ASN A 37 3.82 -18.72 5.89
CA ASN A 37 5.13 -19.01 5.32
C ASN A 37 6.21 -18.81 6.40
N PRO A 38 7.04 -19.83 6.68
CA PRO A 38 8.02 -19.76 7.77
C PRO A 38 9.06 -18.65 7.59
N ALA A 39 9.25 -18.13 6.39
CA ALA A 39 10.11 -16.98 6.18
C ALA A 39 9.63 -15.74 6.96
N HIS A 40 8.35 -15.67 7.30
CA HIS A 40 7.75 -14.56 8.04
C HIS A 40 7.61 -14.83 9.52
N ILE A 41 7.35 -16.09 9.91
CA ILE A 41 6.95 -16.39 11.29
C ILE A 41 7.95 -17.25 12.07
N ASN A 42 8.98 -17.80 11.43
CA ASN A 42 9.92 -18.74 12.06
C ASN A 42 11.37 -18.29 11.87
N GLU A 43 11.95 -17.67 12.91
CA GLU A 43 13.33 -17.19 12.86
C GLU A 43 14.35 -18.32 12.63
N GLU A 44 14.13 -19.49 13.22
CA GLU A 44 15.04 -20.65 13.02
C GLU A 44 15.09 -21.08 11.54
N TYR A 45 13.97 -20.97 10.84
CA TYR A 45 13.92 -21.19 9.40
C TYR A 45 14.55 -20.03 8.65
N ALA A 46 14.12 -18.81 8.96
CA ALA A 46 14.46 -17.60 8.21
C ALA A 46 15.96 -17.27 8.26
N LYS A 47 16.63 -17.54 9.38
CA LYS A 47 18.07 -17.24 9.53
C LYS A 47 18.94 -18.02 8.55
N ASN A 48 18.45 -19.14 8.03
CA ASN A 48 19.16 -19.99 7.06
C ASN A 48 18.77 -19.67 5.61
N THR A 49 17.91 -18.67 5.40
CA THR A 49 17.50 -18.22 4.06
C THR A 49 18.39 -17.09 3.57
N PHE A 50 18.24 -16.72 2.32
CA PHE A 50 18.88 -15.55 1.73
C PHE A 50 18.66 -14.28 2.58
N PHE A 51 17.51 -14.17 3.24
CA PHE A 51 17.14 -12.98 4.01
C PHE A 51 17.83 -12.87 5.37
N LYS A 52 18.39 -13.97 5.89
CA LYS A 52 19.13 -14.03 7.16
C LYS A 52 18.31 -13.82 8.42
N THR A 53 17.09 -13.34 8.31
CA THR A 53 16.15 -13.12 9.39
C THR A 53 14.73 -13.08 8.83
N ARG A 54 13.74 -13.05 9.70
CA ARG A 54 12.33 -12.97 9.28
C ARG A 54 12.08 -11.67 8.53
N ILE A 55 11.27 -11.76 7.48
CA ILE A 55 10.84 -10.61 6.70
C ILE A 55 9.33 -10.47 6.77
N ALA A 56 8.85 -9.24 6.55
CA ALA A 56 7.41 -8.97 6.45
C ALA A 56 6.87 -9.50 5.13
N HIS A 57 5.59 -9.86 5.12
CA HIS A 57 4.90 -10.21 3.88
C HIS A 57 4.89 -8.99 2.95
N GLY A 58 5.25 -9.16 1.69
CA GLY A 58 5.21 -8.05 0.73
C GLY A 58 3.81 -7.44 0.60
N ILE A 59 2.78 -8.28 0.62
CA ILE A 59 1.37 -7.85 0.53
C ILE A 59 0.96 -7.01 1.75
N LEU A 60 1.62 -7.17 2.89
CA LEU A 60 1.36 -6.32 4.07
C LEU A 60 1.62 -4.84 3.72
N GLN A 61 2.74 -4.53 3.08
CA GLN A 61 3.05 -3.16 2.67
C GLN A 61 2.07 -2.66 1.59
N ALA A 62 1.58 -3.55 0.74
CA ALA A 62 0.52 -3.20 -0.21
C ALA A 62 -0.74 -2.72 0.53
N GLY A 63 -1.02 -3.27 1.71
CA GLY A 63 -2.09 -2.80 2.58
C GLY A 63 -1.90 -1.34 3.00
N PHE A 64 -0.67 -0.87 3.14
CA PHE A 64 -0.37 0.54 3.47
C PHE A 64 -0.72 1.46 2.28
N ILE A 65 -0.55 0.99 1.06
CA ILE A 65 -1.03 1.70 -0.14
C ILE A 65 -2.56 1.82 -0.06
N SER A 66 -3.24 0.74 0.27
CA SER A 66 -4.69 0.74 0.44
C SER A 66 -5.13 1.75 1.50
N ALA A 67 -4.39 1.87 2.60
CA ALA A 67 -4.68 2.87 3.64
C ALA A 67 -4.54 4.29 3.10
N ALA A 68 -3.48 4.58 2.35
CA ALA A 68 -3.28 5.90 1.75
C ALA A 68 -4.40 6.25 0.76
N ILE A 69 -4.83 5.29 -0.06
CA ILE A 69 -5.91 5.48 -1.03
C ILE A 69 -7.25 5.67 -0.32
N GLY A 70 -7.60 4.76 0.56
CA GLY A 70 -8.92 4.70 1.18
C GLY A 70 -9.19 5.77 2.21
N MET A 71 -8.13 6.24 2.89
CA MET A 71 -8.25 7.22 3.96
C MET A 71 -7.84 8.63 3.56
N LYS A 72 -7.01 8.79 2.52
CA LYS A 72 -6.41 10.08 2.20
C LYS A 72 -6.63 10.55 0.77
N LEU A 73 -6.32 9.71 -0.24
CA LEU A 73 -6.32 10.17 -1.64
C LEU A 73 -6.72 9.03 -2.59
N PRO A 74 -7.88 9.05 -3.20
CA PRO A 74 -8.97 10.04 -3.06
C PRO A 74 -9.68 10.07 -1.71
N GLY A 75 -9.55 9.02 -0.88
CA GLY A 75 -10.15 8.96 0.44
C GLY A 75 -11.44 8.13 0.50
N PRO A 76 -12.21 8.28 1.57
CA PRO A 76 -13.40 7.46 1.79
C PRO A 76 -14.39 7.50 0.62
N GLY A 77 -14.94 6.35 0.28
CA GLY A 77 -15.83 6.18 -0.87
C GLY A 77 -15.13 5.75 -2.15
N THR A 78 -13.82 5.71 -2.16
CA THR A 78 -13.03 5.22 -3.31
C THR A 78 -13.21 3.72 -3.46
N ILE A 79 -13.41 3.27 -4.70
CA ILE A 79 -13.44 1.86 -5.05
C ILE A 79 -12.08 1.47 -5.62
N TYR A 80 -11.44 0.49 -5.00
CA TYR A 80 -10.15 -0.04 -5.43
C TYR A 80 -10.41 -1.08 -6.51
N MET A 81 -9.90 -0.86 -7.73
CA MET A 81 -10.24 -1.71 -8.87
C MET A 81 -9.09 -2.60 -9.33
N LYS A 82 -7.86 -2.09 -9.29
CA LYS A 82 -6.71 -2.83 -9.79
C LYS A 82 -5.45 -2.32 -9.09
N GLN A 83 -4.52 -3.23 -8.83
CA GLN A 83 -3.19 -2.89 -8.32
C GLN A 83 -2.13 -3.74 -9.00
N GLU A 84 -1.15 -3.09 -9.58
CA GLU A 84 0.09 -3.74 -10.02
C GLU A 84 1.13 -3.57 -8.93
N LEU A 85 1.88 -4.62 -8.65
CA LEU A 85 2.89 -4.63 -7.60
C LEU A 85 4.18 -5.26 -8.12
N ASN A 86 5.30 -4.57 -7.88
CA ASN A 86 6.64 -5.09 -8.09
C ASN A 86 7.37 -5.04 -6.76
N PHE A 87 7.76 -6.20 -6.23
CA PHE A 87 8.47 -6.30 -4.96
C PHE A 87 9.96 -6.14 -5.24
N ARG A 88 10.57 -5.07 -4.71
CA ARG A 88 11.94 -4.67 -5.02
C ARG A 88 12.95 -5.05 -3.95
N ALA A 89 12.56 -5.04 -2.68
CA ALA A 89 13.47 -5.31 -1.56
C ALA A 89 12.69 -5.87 -0.37
N PRO A 90 13.34 -6.71 0.47
CA PRO A 90 12.69 -7.24 1.66
C PRO A 90 12.48 -6.16 2.72
N VAL A 91 11.46 -6.33 3.54
CA VAL A 91 11.14 -5.45 4.66
C VAL A 91 11.30 -6.26 5.96
N HIS A 92 12.00 -5.69 6.92
CA HIS A 92 12.30 -6.32 8.21
C HIS A 92 11.47 -5.71 9.33
N ILE A 93 11.31 -6.45 10.41
CA ILE A 93 10.71 -5.93 11.64
C ILE A 93 11.53 -4.71 12.08
N GLY A 94 10.84 -3.62 12.38
CA GLY A 94 11.48 -2.36 12.77
C GLY A 94 11.66 -1.39 11.63
N ASP A 95 11.53 -1.83 10.37
CA ASP A 95 11.55 -0.89 9.25
C ASP A 95 10.32 0.01 9.28
N THR A 96 10.53 1.28 8.97
CA THR A 96 9.46 2.25 8.86
C THR A 96 9.14 2.48 7.39
N ILE A 97 7.93 2.10 7.01
CA ILE A 97 7.50 2.10 5.61
C ILE A 97 6.59 3.28 5.35
N THR A 98 6.90 4.04 4.31
CA THR A 98 6.05 5.11 3.79
C THR A 98 5.43 4.66 2.48
N ALA A 99 4.11 4.55 2.45
CA ALA A 99 3.35 4.32 1.24
C ALA A 99 2.95 5.68 0.67
N ARG A 100 3.32 5.94 -0.58
CA ARG A 100 3.01 7.19 -1.27
C ARG A 100 2.17 6.90 -2.50
N VAL A 101 1.12 7.68 -2.68
CA VAL A 101 0.26 7.61 -3.86
C VAL A 101 0.26 8.97 -4.55
N GLU A 102 0.27 8.96 -5.88
CA GLU A 102 0.31 10.18 -6.70
C GLU A 102 -0.66 10.04 -7.86
N VAL A 103 -1.51 11.06 -8.06
CA VAL A 103 -2.45 11.09 -9.18
C VAL A 103 -1.67 11.25 -10.49
N SER A 104 -1.69 10.22 -11.35
CA SER A 104 -0.95 10.22 -12.60
C SER A 104 -1.82 10.34 -13.85
N GLN A 105 -3.08 9.89 -13.78
CA GLN A 105 -4.04 10.00 -14.88
C GLN A 105 -5.44 10.19 -14.33
N ILE A 106 -6.22 11.03 -14.98
CA ILE A 106 -7.61 11.30 -14.62
C ILE A 106 -8.49 11.11 -15.87
N ASP A 107 -9.47 10.22 -15.78
CA ASP A 107 -10.49 10.01 -16.81
C ASP A 107 -11.83 10.37 -16.21
N GLU A 108 -12.26 11.62 -16.40
CA GLU A 108 -13.51 12.13 -15.83
C GLU A 108 -14.73 11.42 -16.39
N GLU A 109 -14.71 11.11 -17.68
CA GLU A 109 -15.83 10.46 -18.37
C GLU A 109 -16.16 9.11 -17.72
N LYS A 110 -15.16 8.30 -17.43
CA LYS A 110 -15.34 6.97 -16.85
C LYS A 110 -15.31 6.96 -15.32
N ASN A 111 -15.02 8.08 -14.70
CA ASN A 111 -14.78 8.18 -13.25
C ASN A 111 -13.66 7.22 -12.81
N ARG A 112 -12.51 7.35 -13.46
CA ARG A 112 -11.33 6.52 -13.18
C ARG A 112 -10.10 7.37 -12.97
N VAL A 113 -9.27 6.96 -12.03
CA VAL A 113 -8.00 7.62 -11.74
C VAL A 113 -6.92 6.56 -11.63
N VAL A 114 -5.76 6.82 -12.24
CA VAL A 114 -4.57 6.00 -12.06
C VAL A 114 -3.68 6.69 -11.04
N LEU A 115 -3.25 5.93 -10.05
CA LEU A 115 -2.35 6.40 -9.02
C LEU A 115 -1.02 5.66 -9.16
N LYS A 116 0.08 6.42 -9.20
CA LYS A 116 1.41 5.83 -9.04
C LYS A 116 1.60 5.53 -7.56
N THR A 117 2.01 4.30 -7.24
CA THR A 117 2.12 3.82 -5.86
C THR A 117 3.53 3.35 -5.56
N THR A 118 4.07 3.76 -4.41
CA THR A 118 5.39 3.33 -3.96
C THR A 118 5.39 3.12 -2.46
N CYS A 119 6.21 2.15 -2.01
CA CYS A 119 6.54 2.02 -0.61
C CYS A 119 8.06 2.13 -0.48
N SER A 120 8.52 2.92 0.48
CA SER A 120 9.94 3.09 0.77
C SER A 120 10.21 2.88 2.25
N ASN A 121 11.43 2.44 2.59
CA ASN A 121 11.85 2.28 3.97
C ASN A 121 12.44 3.59 4.52
N GLN A 122 12.93 3.57 5.76
CA GLN A 122 13.49 4.74 6.44
C GLN A 122 14.76 5.29 5.77
N GLU A 123 15.40 4.52 4.92
CA GLU A 123 16.58 4.93 4.18
C GLU A 123 16.25 5.46 2.78
N GLY A 124 14.96 5.53 2.46
CA GLY A 124 14.49 5.97 1.15
C GLY A 124 14.59 4.90 0.06
N GLU A 125 14.93 3.67 0.43
CA GLU A 125 14.96 2.56 -0.52
C GLU A 125 13.54 2.16 -0.91
N ILE A 126 13.29 2.05 -2.22
CA ILE A 126 11.99 1.57 -2.72
C ILE A 126 11.92 0.06 -2.50
N VAL A 127 10.96 -0.36 -1.69
CA VAL A 127 10.74 -1.79 -1.40
C VAL A 127 9.63 -2.39 -2.26
N LEU A 128 8.74 -1.53 -2.78
CA LEU A 128 7.58 -1.92 -3.55
C LEU A 128 7.17 -0.76 -4.46
N ASP A 129 6.82 -1.02 -5.70
CA ASP A 129 6.23 -0.01 -6.59
C ASP A 129 5.16 -0.61 -7.49
N GLY A 130 4.40 0.25 -8.16
CA GLY A 130 3.36 -0.15 -9.09
C GLY A 130 2.36 0.96 -9.35
N GLU A 131 1.21 0.56 -9.88
CA GLU A 131 0.11 1.48 -10.19
C GLU A 131 -1.21 0.92 -9.69
N ALA A 132 -2.09 1.80 -9.27
CA ALA A 132 -3.45 1.47 -8.88
C ALA A 132 -4.45 2.13 -9.83
N LEU A 133 -5.53 1.41 -10.13
CA LEU A 133 -6.70 1.97 -10.80
C LEU A 133 -7.82 2.04 -9.79
N VAL A 134 -8.38 3.23 -9.60
CA VAL A 134 -9.45 3.46 -8.62
C VAL A 134 -10.59 4.24 -9.24
N SER A 135 -11.78 4.11 -8.63
CA SER A 135 -12.94 4.94 -8.94
C SER A 135 -13.18 5.85 -7.74
N PRO A 136 -12.93 7.17 -7.88
CA PRO A 136 -13.20 8.11 -6.79
C PRO A 136 -14.68 8.16 -6.42
N PRO A 137 -14.99 8.61 -5.19
CA PRO A 137 -16.39 8.77 -4.81
C PRO A 137 -17.09 9.79 -5.69
N LYS A 138 -18.40 9.63 -5.84
CA LYS A 138 -19.27 10.59 -6.50
C LYS A 138 -20.06 11.33 -5.44
N LYS A 139 -20.40 12.59 -5.74
CA LYS A 139 -21.30 13.35 -4.85
C LYS A 139 -22.65 12.66 -4.78
N PRO A 140 -23.29 12.61 -3.60
CA PRO A 140 -24.63 12.06 -3.49
C PRO A 140 -25.59 12.81 -4.41
N LYS A 141 -26.54 12.09 -5.00
CA LYS A 141 -27.64 12.71 -5.77
C LYS A 141 -28.57 13.43 -4.80
N GLU A 142 -28.92 14.65 -5.15
CA GLU A 142 -29.94 15.42 -4.41
C GLU A 142 -31.34 14.92 -4.74
#